data_2df8cd9d9e215d4d37cac74453faf2f2
#
_entry.id   2df8cd9d9e215d4d37cac74453faf2f2
#
_cell.length_a   1.000
_cell.length_b   1.000
_cell.length_c   1.000
_cell.angle_alpha   90.00
_cell.angle_beta   90.00
_cell.angle_gamma   90.00
#
_symmetry.space_group_name_H-M   'P 1'
#
loop_
_entity.id
_entity.type
_entity.pdbx_description
1 polymer ?
#
loop_
_entity_poly.entity_id
_entity_poly.type
_entity_poly.pdbx_seq_one_letter_code
_entity_poly.pdbx_strand_id
1 'polypeptide(L)'
;MTAPLTQSVRGQPLPSIAEPVIEVRDLTKRYGRNIVHQHLNFEVRRGEIVSIVGGSGSGKTTLVRQILGLERPTSGTIKLFGENLSTISPETALLMRSRSGMLFQRGALFSSLSVFDNIAQPLRELGKIPEELLRDIVMLKLEMVGLPCKHASKMPSALSGGMIKRVGIARAIALEPELLFLDEPTAGLDPQASDEFVELVSTLHRALGLTVVMVTHDLDTMVALSTRVAVLADRKVLVAAPVEEAAGVDHPFIREYFLGLRGRRALQALPPERRAKLPPAALEPASSELPL
;
A
#
# COMPACT_ATOMS: atom_id res chain seq x y z
N MET A 1 -25.54 40.49 27.55
CA MET A 1 -24.49 39.68 28.23
C MET A 1 -24.11 38.54 27.27
N THR A 2 -23.09 38.77 26.52
CA THR A 2 -22.55 37.87 25.46
C THR A 2 -21.32 37.17 26.04
N ALA A 3 -21.40 35.84 26.22
CA ALA A 3 -20.27 35.03 26.66
C ALA A 3 -19.32 34.75 25.44
N PRO A 4 -18.01 34.82 25.61
CA PRO A 4 -17.08 34.57 24.52
C PRO A 4 -16.83 33.06 24.30
N LEU A 5 -17.07 32.58 23.09
CA LEU A 5 -16.63 31.30 22.58
C LEU A 5 -15.12 31.37 22.25
N THR A 6 -14.28 31.09 23.22
CA THR A 6 -12.86 30.82 23.03
C THR A 6 -12.48 29.56 23.78
N GLN A 7 -12.81 28.39 23.22
CA GLN A 7 -12.07 27.19 23.57
C GLN A 7 -11.01 26.99 22.47
N SER A 8 -9.78 27.25 22.89
CA SER A 8 -8.56 27.00 22.10
C SER A 8 -8.50 25.52 21.73
N VAL A 9 -8.52 25.24 20.44
CA VAL A 9 -8.01 23.98 19.90
C VAL A 9 -6.50 24.00 20.15
N ARG A 10 -6.09 23.50 21.32
CA ARG A 10 -4.67 23.22 21.59
C ARG A 10 -4.25 22.15 20.57
N GLY A 11 -3.31 22.54 19.70
CA GLY A 11 -2.72 21.64 18.72
C GLY A 11 -2.23 20.38 19.41
N GLN A 12 -2.77 19.25 19.00
CA GLN A 12 -2.15 17.98 19.30
C GLN A 12 -0.74 18.02 18.69
N PRO A 13 0.30 17.62 19.44
CA PRO A 13 1.63 17.54 18.86
C PRO A 13 1.55 16.64 17.63
N LEU A 14 2.15 17.08 16.52
CA LEU A 14 2.29 16.25 15.34
C LEU A 14 2.88 14.90 15.78
N PRO A 15 2.25 13.77 15.41
CA PRO A 15 2.71 12.46 15.86
C PRO A 15 4.18 12.28 15.48
N SER A 16 4.97 11.80 16.42
CA SER A 16 6.38 11.51 16.23
C SER A 16 6.56 10.60 15.01
N ILE A 17 7.48 10.94 14.11
CA ILE A 17 7.86 10.13 12.92
C ILE A 17 8.28 8.70 13.32
N ALA A 18 8.52 8.44 14.61
CA ALA A 18 8.99 7.17 15.15
C ALA A 18 7.88 6.16 15.50
N GLU A 19 6.60 6.57 15.56
CA GLU A 19 5.53 5.65 15.96
C GLU A 19 5.08 4.76 14.80
N PRO A 20 5.00 3.41 14.99
CA PRO A 20 4.51 2.53 13.97
C PRO A 20 3.01 2.72 13.73
N VAL A 21 2.62 2.86 12.46
CA VAL A 21 1.22 2.86 12.02
C VAL A 21 0.66 1.43 12.05
N ILE A 22 1.52 0.46 11.71
CA ILE A 22 1.23 -0.97 11.75
C ILE A 22 2.27 -1.64 12.64
N GLU A 23 1.82 -2.41 13.61
CA GLU A 23 2.66 -3.26 14.44
C GLU A 23 2.07 -4.68 14.50
N VAL A 24 2.84 -5.65 14.04
CA VAL A 24 2.50 -7.07 14.06
C VAL A 24 3.50 -7.79 14.95
N ARG A 25 3.02 -8.50 15.98
CA ARG A 25 3.87 -9.21 16.94
C ARG A 25 3.45 -10.67 17.08
N ASP A 26 4.42 -11.56 16.90
CA ASP A 26 4.30 -13.00 17.08
C ASP A 26 3.11 -13.62 16.32
N LEU A 27 2.82 -13.12 15.14
CA LEU A 27 1.66 -13.47 14.35
C LEU A 27 1.77 -14.90 13.82
N THR A 28 0.77 -15.71 14.14
CA THR A 28 0.61 -17.05 13.55
C THR A 28 -0.74 -17.15 12.87
N LYS A 29 -0.76 -17.69 11.64
CA LYS A 29 -1.97 -17.96 10.88
C LYS A 29 -1.97 -19.37 10.34
N ARG A 30 -3.04 -20.11 10.64
CA ARG A 30 -3.25 -21.49 10.20
C ARG A 30 -4.62 -21.65 9.55
N TYR A 31 -4.68 -22.45 8.51
CA TYR A 31 -5.90 -22.97 7.90
C TYR A 31 -5.89 -24.50 8.03
N GLY A 32 -6.60 -25.00 9.00
CA GLY A 32 -6.49 -26.41 9.36
C GLY A 32 -5.05 -26.82 9.75
N ARG A 33 -4.45 -27.72 8.98
CA ARG A 33 -3.06 -28.15 9.17
C ARG A 33 -2.02 -27.28 8.47
N ASN A 34 -2.46 -26.42 7.54
CA ASN A 34 -1.54 -25.55 6.80
C ASN A 34 -1.21 -24.30 7.59
N ILE A 35 0.08 -24.09 7.90
CA ILE A 35 0.59 -22.88 8.55
C ILE A 35 1.06 -21.91 7.47
N VAL A 36 0.43 -20.75 7.40
CA VAL A 36 0.78 -19.68 6.45
C VAL A 36 1.79 -18.72 7.06
N HIS A 37 1.56 -18.28 8.30
CA HIS A 37 2.50 -17.46 9.06
C HIS A 37 2.82 -18.12 10.39
N GLN A 38 4.06 -17.97 10.84
CA GLN A 38 4.54 -18.53 12.10
C GLN A 38 5.52 -17.55 12.76
N HIS A 39 5.14 -17.06 13.95
CA HIS A 39 5.94 -16.11 14.72
C HIS A 39 6.38 -14.89 13.90
N LEU A 40 5.50 -14.40 13.01
CA LEU A 40 5.79 -13.30 12.12
C LEU A 40 5.76 -11.97 12.90
N ASN A 41 6.81 -11.18 12.74
CA ASN A 41 6.91 -9.82 13.26
C ASN A 41 7.10 -8.85 12.08
N PHE A 42 6.37 -7.73 12.11
CA PHE A 42 6.40 -6.74 11.05
C PHE A 42 5.96 -5.38 11.60
N GLU A 43 6.58 -4.31 11.13
CA GLU A 43 6.17 -2.95 11.47
C GLU A 43 6.28 -2.02 10.27
N VAL A 44 5.37 -1.04 10.21
CA VAL A 44 5.39 0.06 9.24
C VAL A 44 5.30 1.37 9.99
N ARG A 45 6.24 2.27 9.73
CA ARG A 45 6.28 3.60 10.35
C ARG A 45 5.52 4.61 9.51
N ARG A 46 5.10 5.68 10.15
CA ARG A 46 4.40 6.77 9.46
C ARG A 46 5.26 7.37 8.34
N GLY A 47 4.63 7.60 7.17
CA GLY A 47 5.29 8.18 6.01
C GLY A 47 6.22 7.25 5.23
N GLU A 48 6.31 5.97 5.59
CA GLU A 48 7.05 4.99 4.79
C GLU A 48 6.24 4.49 3.58
N ILE A 49 6.93 4.10 2.52
CA ILE A 49 6.39 3.21 1.47
C ILE A 49 7.06 1.86 1.64
N VAL A 50 6.30 0.88 2.14
CA VAL A 50 6.80 -0.48 2.37
C VAL A 50 6.22 -1.44 1.36
N SER A 51 7.07 -2.08 0.56
CA SER A 51 6.65 -3.18 -0.31
C SER A 51 6.78 -4.53 0.40
N ILE A 52 5.72 -5.33 0.36
CA ILE A 52 5.72 -6.72 0.81
C ILE A 52 5.93 -7.60 -0.42
N VAL A 53 7.08 -8.26 -0.47
CA VAL A 53 7.46 -9.16 -1.55
C VAL A 53 7.63 -10.59 -1.04
N GLY A 54 7.55 -11.58 -1.92
CA GLY A 54 7.67 -12.98 -1.53
C GLY A 54 7.13 -13.90 -2.62
N GLY A 55 7.46 -15.17 -2.55
CA GLY A 55 7.00 -16.18 -3.50
C GLY A 55 5.47 -16.32 -3.56
N SER A 56 4.97 -16.99 -4.60
CA SER A 56 3.55 -17.34 -4.67
C SER A 56 3.18 -18.22 -3.46
N GLY A 57 2.04 -17.92 -2.84
CA GLY A 57 1.60 -18.66 -1.64
C GLY A 57 2.34 -18.33 -0.34
N SER A 58 3.28 -17.37 -0.31
CA SER A 58 3.99 -16.97 0.92
C SER A 58 3.09 -16.31 1.97
N GLY A 59 1.84 -15.94 1.63
CA GLY A 59 0.89 -15.37 2.58
C GLY A 59 0.77 -13.84 2.53
N LYS A 60 1.34 -13.13 1.55
CA LYS A 60 1.27 -11.66 1.44
C LYS A 60 -0.16 -11.12 1.56
N THR A 61 -1.07 -11.64 0.75
CA THR A 61 -2.49 -11.23 0.77
C THR A 61 -3.16 -11.57 2.11
N THR A 62 -2.79 -12.72 2.72
CA THR A 62 -3.27 -13.10 4.04
C THR A 62 -2.80 -12.11 5.11
N LEU A 63 -1.54 -11.69 5.08
CA LEU A 63 -1.00 -10.68 6.00
C LEU A 63 -1.75 -9.35 5.85
N VAL A 64 -1.92 -8.86 4.63
CA VAL A 64 -2.66 -7.61 4.35
C VAL A 64 -4.11 -7.71 4.84
N ARG A 65 -4.82 -8.83 4.58
CA ARG A 65 -6.19 -9.03 5.08
C ARG A 65 -6.28 -9.00 6.60
N GLN A 66 -5.28 -9.54 7.29
CA GLN A 66 -5.23 -9.52 8.76
C GLN A 66 -4.98 -8.10 9.28
N ILE A 67 -4.07 -7.34 8.66
CA ILE A 67 -3.79 -5.95 9.03
C ILE A 67 -5.04 -5.07 8.79
N LEU A 68 -5.80 -5.33 7.73
CA LEU A 68 -7.07 -4.63 7.45
C LEU A 68 -8.24 -5.08 8.36
N GLY A 69 -8.01 -6.06 9.26
CA GLY A 69 -9.06 -6.59 10.12
C GLY A 69 -10.12 -7.42 9.37
N LEU A 70 -9.87 -7.79 8.10
CA LEU A 70 -10.74 -8.63 7.28
C LEU A 70 -10.62 -10.11 7.64
N GLU A 71 -9.53 -10.47 8.31
CA GLU A 71 -9.25 -11.83 8.74
C GLU A 71 -8.53 -11.85 10.10
N ARG A 72 -8.96 -12.74 11.00
CA ARG A 72 -8.35 -12.86 12.32
C ARG A 72 -7.10 -13.76 12.27
N PRO A 73 -6.02 -13.41 12.98
CA PRO A 73 -4.91 -14.31 13.21
C PRO A 73 -5.34 -15.52 14.08
N THR A 74 -4.57 -16.61 14.03
CA THR A 74 -4.74 -17.73 14.95
C THR A 74 -4.18 -17.39 16.32
N SER A 75 -3.05 -16.70 16.37
CA SER A 75 -2.45 -16.14 17.59
C SER A 75 -1.55 -14.95 17.24
N GLY A 76 -1.06 -14.24 18.24
CA GLY A 76 -0.29 -13.01 18.08
C GLY A 76 -1.19 -11.77 18.07
N THR A 77 -0.59 -10.61 17.88
CA THR A 77 -1.29 -9.31 17.92
C THR A 77 -1.00 -8.47 16.70
N ILE A 78 -2.01 -7.72 16.27
CA ILE A 78 -1.88 -6.69 15.25
C ILE A 78 -2.43 -5.39 15.84
N LYS A 79 -1.59 -4.35 15.83
CA LYS A 79 -2.03 -3.01 16.15
C LYS A 79 -2.03 -2.17 14.87
N LEU A 80 -3.07 -1.40 14.69
CA LEU A 80 -3.23 -0.42 13.63
C LEU A 80 -3.46 0.94 14.28
N PHE A 81 -2.63 1.94 13.98
CA PHE A 81 -2.64 3.26 14.63
C PHE A 81 -2.61 3.18 16.17
N GLY A 82 -1.87 2.23 16.72
CA GLY A 82 -1.76 1.98 18.17
C GLY A 82 -2.84 1.08 18.76
N GLU A 83 -3.95 0.87 18.07
CA GLU A 83 -5.11 0.10 18.54
C GLU A 83 -4.99 -1.40 18.20
N ASN A 84 -5.22 -2.27 19.16
CA ASN A 84 -5.17 -3.72 18.96
C ASN A 84 -6.45 -4.21 18.28
N LEU A 85 -6.35 -4.69 17.04
CA LEU A 85 -7.48 -5.12 16.21
C LEU A 85 -8.32 -6.27 16.81
N SER A 86 -7.77 -7.04 17.75
CA SER A 86 -8.52 -8.14 18.38
C SER A 86 -9.46 -7.69 19.49
N THR A 87 -9.27 -6.48 20.06
CA THR A 87 -9.98 -5.97 21.23
C THR A 87 -10.73 -4.66 21.01
N ILE A 88 -10.60 -4.04 19.81
CA ILE A 88 -11.28 -2.77 19.51
C ILE A 88 -12.80 -2.93 19.43
N SER A 89 -13.51 -1.85 19.79
CA SER A 89 -14.97 -1.77 19.58
C SER A 89 -15.33 -1.68 18.09
N PRO A 90 -16.56 -2.02 17.69
CA PRO A 90 -17.02 -1.83 16.31
C PRO A 90 -16.88 -0.38 15.81
N GLU A 91 -17.11 0.61 16.70
CA GLU A 91 -16.99 2.03 16.38
C GLU A 91 -15.53 2.40 16.11
N THR A 92 -14.59 1.94 16.95
CA THR A 92 -13.16 2.14 16.74
C THR A 92 -12.70 1.45 15.45
N ALA A 93 -13.21 0.24 15.17
CA ALA A 93 -12.89 -0.46 13.92
C ALA A 93 -13.36 0.30 12.67
N LEU A 94 -14.52 0.96 12.72
CA LEU A 94 -15.02 1.82 11.65
C LEU A 94 -14.10 3.03 11.45
N LEU A 95 -13.71 3.69 12.55
CA LEU A 95 -12.76 4.81 12.51
C LEU A 95 -11.40 4.40 11.93
N MET A 96 -10.87 3.22 12.27
CA MET A 96 -9.62 2.72 11.70
C MET A 96 -9.74 2.49 10.19
N ARG A 97 -10.89 1.98 9.73
CA ARG A 97 -11.15 1.78 8.29
C ARG A 97 -11.23 3.09 7.53
N SER A 98 -11.84 4.14 8.09
CA SER A 98 -11.89 5.46 7.42
C SER A 98 -10.51 6.12 7.31
N ARG A 99 -9.57 5.78 8.20
CA ARG A 99 -8.16 6.22 8.13
C ARG A 99 -7.31 5.36 7.20
N SER A 100 -7.87 4.32 6.59
CA SER A 100 -7.17 3.38 5.71
C SER A 100 -7.86 3.31 4.35
N GLY A 101 -7.12 3.53 3.28
CA GLY A 101 -7.58 3.35 1.90
C GLY A 101 -7.02 2.07 1.30
N MET A 102 -7.71 1.50 0.31
CA MET A 102 -7.22 0.32 -0.39
C MET A 102 -7.49 0.37 -1.88
N LEU A 103 -6.45 0.10 -2.66
CA LEU A 103 -6.53 -0.25 -4.08
C LEU A 103 -6.34 -1.75 -4.24
N PHE A 104 -7.37 -2.44 -4.72
CA PHE A 104 -7.30 -3.86 -5.08
C PHE A 104 -6.70 -4.07 -6.46
N GLN A 105 -6.14 -5.24 -6.72
CA GLN A 105 -5.43 -5.60 -7.95
C GLN A 105 -6.16 -5.23 -9.25
N ARG A 106 -7.48 -5.44 -9.32
CA ARG A 106 -8.32 -5.09 -10.48
C ARG A 106 -9.08 -3.78 -10.32
N GLY A 107 -8.66 -2.89 -9.38
CA GLY A 107 -9.37 -1.67 -9.04
C GLY A 107 -10.64 -1.91 -8.20
N ALA A 108 -11.27 -3.06 -8.31
CA ALA A 108 -12.50 -3.47 -7.61
C ALA A 108 -13.62 -2.40 -7.64
N LEU A 109 -13.78 -1.72 -8.77
CA LEU A 109 -14.87 -0.77 -8.95
C LEU A 109 -16.20 -1.52 -9.03
N PHE A 110 -17.23 -0.92 -8.45
CA PHE A 110 -18.61 -1.42 -8.63
C PHE A 110 -19.02 -1.18 -10.07
N SER A 111 -19.23 -2.26 -10.82
CA SER A 111 -19.55 -2.21 -12.26
C SER A 111 -20.89 -1.54 -12.58
N SER A 112 -21.79 -1.51 -11.60
CA SER A 112 -23.11 -0.88 -11.68
C SER A 112 -23.13 0.60 -11.27
N LEU A 113 -22.01 1.13 -10.82
CA LEU A 113 -21.87 2.52 -10.39
C LEU A 113 -21.01 3.31 -11.39
N SER A 114 -21.36 4.59 -11.60
CA SER A 114 -20.52 5.51 -12.35
C SER A 114 -19.17 5.72 -11.68
N VAL A 115 -18.22 6.35 -12.37
CA VAL A 115 -16.96 6.82 -11.78
C VAL A 115 -17.22 7.72 -10.58
N PHE A 116 -18.14 8.67 -10.73
CA PHE A 116 -18.57 9.55 -9.64
C PHE A 116 -19.05 8.74 -8.43
N ASP A 117 -19.99 7.84 -8.64
CA ASP A 117 -20.58 7.08 -7.54
C ASP A 117 -19.59 6.10 -6.88
N ASN A 118 -18.64 5.55 -7.65
CA ASN A 118 -17.57 4.74 -7.09
C ASN A 118 -16.70 5.54 -6.11
N ILE A 119 -16.38 6.81 -6.42
CA ILE A 119 -15.56 7.67 -5.55
C ILE A 119 -16.42 8.22 -4.40
N ALA A 120 -17.70 8.53 -4.64
CA ALA A 120 -18.63 9.05 -3.65
C ALA A 120 -19.04 8.02 -2.60
N GLN A 121 -18.98 6.73 -2.93
CA GLN A 121 -19.52 5.64 -2.11
C GLN A 121 -18.97 5.64 -0.66
N PRO A 122 -17.66 5.68 -0.39
CA PRO A 122 -17.15 5.74 0.98
C PRO A 122 -17.56 7.03 1.73
N LEU A 123 -17.73 8.14 1.01
CA LEU A 123 -18.18 9.41 1.60
C LEU A 123 -19.66 9.33 2.01
N ARG A 124 -20.51 8.69 1.21
CA ARG A 124 -21.94 8.47 1.51
C ARG A 124 -22.11 7.53 2.71
N GLU A 125 -21.23 6.55 2.88
CA GLU A 125 -21.27 5.64 4.03
C GLU A 125 -21.01 6.34 5.37
N LEU A 126 -20.21 7.42 5.39
CA LEU A 126 -20.04 8.25 6.59
C LEU A 126 -21.32 9.01 6.96
N GLY A 127 -22.24 9.21 6.02
CA GLY A 127 -23.51 9.89 6.18
C GLY A 127 -23.37 11.41 6.40
N LYS A 128 -24.42 12.18 6.01
CA LYS A 128 -24.59 13.62 6.31
C LYS A 128 -23.67 14.59 5.56
N ILE A 129 -23.06 14.20 4.43
CA ILE A 129 -22.37 15.14 3.55
C ILE A 129 -23.41 15.73 2.58
N PRO A 130 -23.59 17.08 2.50
CA PRO A 130 -24.44 17.68 1.50
C PRO A 130 -24.00 17.29 0.08
N GLU A 131 -24.96 17.06 -0.83
CA GLU A 131 -24.67 16.54 -2.18
C GLU A 131 -23.78 17.50 -3.00
N GLU A 132 -23.89 18.81 -2.80
CA GLU A 132 -23.01 19.79 -3.42
C GLU A 132 -21.56 19.62 -2.99
N LEU A 133 -21.32 19.51 -1.67
CA LEU A 133 -19.99 19.28 -1.13
C LEU A 133 -19.43 17.92 -1.55
N LEU A 134 -20.29 16.87 -1.57
CA LEU A 134 -19.91 15.55 -2.07
C LEU A 134 -19.41 15.63 -3.51
N ARG A 135 -20.11 16.39 -4.35
CA ARG A 135 -19.71 16.61 -5.75
C ARG A 135 -18.34 17.28 -5.85
N ASP A 136 -18.12 18.35 -5.10
CA ASP A 136 -16.85 19.09 -5.12
C ASP A 136 -15.68 18.19 -4.67
N ILE A 137 -15.88 17.39 -3.60
CA ILE A 137 -14.88 16.44 -3.14
C ILE A 137 -14.56 15.41 -4.23
N VAL A 138 -15.57 14.82 -4.86
CA VAL A 138 -15.35 13.82 -5.92
C VAL A 138 -14.61 14.40 -7.11
N MET A 139 -14.97 15.64 -7.56
CA MET A 139 -14.27 16.30 -8.65
C MET A 139 -12.80 16.58 -8.30
N LEU A 140 -12.55 17.05 -7.08
CA LEU A 140 -11.18 17.24 -6.58
C LEU A 140 -10.38 15.92 -6.59
N LYS A 141 -10.96 14.81 -6.11
CA LYS A 141 -10.27 13.51 -6.11
C LYS A 141 -9.99 13.00 -7.53
N LEU A 142 -10.86 13.29 -8.52
CA LEU A 142 -10.60 13.00 -9.93
C LEU A 142 -9.40 13.81 -10.47
N GLU A 143 -9.33 15.09 -10.16
CA GLU A 143 -8.20 15.93 -10.55
C GLU A 143 -6.90 15.48 -9.91
N MET A 144 -6.92 15.13 -8.61
CA MET A 144 -5.75 14.63 -7.89
C MET A 144 -5.14 13.36 -8.53
N VAL A 145 -5.96 12.53 -9.17
CA VAL A 145 -5.48 11.32 -9.87
C VAL A 145 -5.26 11.55 -11.38
N GLY A 146 -5.33 12.79 -11.85
CA GLY A 146 -5.11 13.15 -13.25
C GLY A 146 -6.20 12.65 -14.20
N LEU A 147 -7.44 12.51 -13.71
CA LEU A 147 -8.60 12.17 -14.55
C LEU A 147 -9.50 13.38 -14.77
N PRO A 148 -9.72 13.81 -16.03
CA PRO A 148 -10.63 14.90 -16.34
C PRO A 148 -12.05 14.65 -15.81
N CYS A 149 -12.69 15.66 -15.24
CA CYS A 149 -14.04 15.59 -14.66
C CYS A 149 -15.12 15.09 -15.63
N LYS A 150 -14.92 15.25 -16.95
CA LYS A 150 -15.81 14.69 -18.00
C LYS A 150 -15.97 13.17 -17.92
N HIS A 151 -15.09 12.47 -17.21
CA HIS A 151 -15.17 11.01 -17.00
C HIS A 151 -16.05 10.62 -15.81
N ALA A 152 -16.51 11.57 -14.99
CA ALA A 152 -17.31 11.29 -13.79
C ALA A 152 -18.58 10.48 -14.05
N SER A 153 -19.25 10.73 -15.18
CA SER A 153 -20.49 10.02 -15.56
C SER A 153 -20.26 8.68 -16.26
N LYS A 154 -19.01 8.33 -16.59
CA LYS A 154 -18.72 7.05 -17.26
C LYS A 154 -18.90 5.85 -16.33
N MET A 155 -19.25 4.72 -16.92
CA MET A 155 -19.24 3.42 -16.24
C MET A 155 -17.85 2.80 -16.32
N PRO A 156 -17.46 1.93 -15.37
CA PRO A 156 -16.17 1.24 -15.40
C PRO A 156 -15.86 0.51 -16.69
N SER A 157 -16.89 -0.04 -17.37
CA SER A 157 -16.75 -0.73 -18.66
C SER A 157 -16.28 0.17 -19.82
N ALA A 158 -16.42 1.50 -19.67
CA ALA A 158 -15.99 2.50 -20.65
C ALA A 158 -14.60 3.10 -20.34
N LEU A 159 -13.85 2.51 -19.40
CA LEU A 159 -12.55 2.98 -18.96
C LEU A 159 -11.42 2.06 -19.43
N SER A 160 -10.24 2.64 -19.69
CA SER A 160 -9.01 1.85 -19.84
C SER A 160 -8.54 1.26 -18.51
N GLY A 161 -7.63 0.27 -18.54
CA GLY A 161 -7.06 -0.32 -17.32
C GLY A 161 -6.41 0.72 -16.40
N GLY A 162 -5.63 1.65 -16.97
CA GLY A 162 -5.02 2.75 -16.22
C GLY A 162 -6.04 3.69 -15.60
N MET A 163 -7.11 4.03 -16.33
CA MET A 163 -8.22 4.84 -15.78
C MET A 163 -8.93 4.12 -14.63
N ILE A 164 -9.18 2.81 -14.74
CA ILE A 164 -9.78 2.01 -13.65
C ILE A 164 -8.90 2.08 -12.39
N LYS A 165 -7.59 1.96 -12.52
CA LYS A 165 -6.63 2.09 -11.41
C LYS A 165 -6.67 3.49 -10.78
N ARG A 166 -6.67 4.54 -11.59
CA ARG A 166 -6.76 5.93 -11.14
C ARG A 166 -8.07 6.20 -10.38
N VAL A 167 -9.23 5.73 -10.88
CA VAL A 167 -10.51 5.80 -10.15
C VAL A 167 -10.45 5.02 -8.84
N GLY A 168 -9.81 3.83 -8.85
CA GLY A 168 -9.59 3.04 -7.64
C GLY A 168 -8.78 3.77 -6.58
N ILE A 169 -7.71 4.50 -6.98
CA ILE A 169 -6.95 5.38 -6.08
C ILE A 169 -7.82 6.55 -5.59
N ALA A 170 -8.55 7.23 -6.49
CA ALA A 170 -9.42 8.35 -6.11
C ALA A 170 -10.44 7.93 -5.03
N ARG A 171 -11.05 6.75 -5.18
CA ARG A 171 -11.92 6.16 -4.17
C ARG A 171 -11.18 5.83 -2.88
N ALA A 172 -9.98 5.25 -2.98
CA ALA A 172 -9.19 4.87 -1.80
C ALA A 172 -8.76 6.09 -0.97
N ILE A 173 -8.53 7.25 -1.61
CA ILE A 173 -8.17 8.49 -0.93
C ILE A 173 -9.36 9.43 -0.68
N ALA A 174 -10.60 8.99 -0.92
CA ALA A 174 -11.79 9.83 -0.77
C ALA A 174 -11.98 10.33 0.67
N LEU A 175 -11.67 9.49 1.66
CA LEU A 175 -11.75 9.78 3.09
C LEU A 175 -10.47 10.39 3.69
N GLU A 176 -9.51 10.80 2.86
CA GLU A 176 -8.23 11.35 3.30
C GLU A 176 -7.48 10.44 4.29
N PRO A 177 -7.24 9.18 3.90
CA PRO A 177 -6.62 8.21 4.80
C PRO A 177 -5.18 8.59 5.12
N GLU A 178 -4.68 8.11 6.26
CA GLU A 178 -3.27 8.20 6.65
C GLU A 178 -2.45 7.00 6.11
N LEU A 179 -3.14 5.89 5.81
CA LEU A 179 -2.55 4.64 5.35
C LEU A 179 -3.22 4.19 4.06
N LEU A 180 -2.42 3.88 3.05
CA LEU A 180 -2.89 3.40 1.75
C LEU A 180 -2.31 2.01 1.47
N PHE A 181 -3.19 1.04 1.24
CA PHE A 181 -2.80 -0.28 0.76
C PHE A 181 -2.93 -0.36 -0.75
N LEU A 182 -1.91 -0.91 -1.41
CA LEU A 182 -1.87 -1.13 -2.85
C LEU A 182 -1.60 -2.63 -3.13
N ASP A 183 -2.57 -3.31 -3.70
CA ASP A 183 -2.44 -4.73 -4.09
C ASP A 183 -2.20 -4.83 -5.59
N GLU A 184 -0.97 -5.18 -5.98
CA GLU A 184 -0.50 -5.30 -7.38
C GLU A 184 -0.89 -4.06 -8.22
N PRO A 185 -0.44 -2.86 -7.85
CA PRO A 185 -0.98 -1.61 -8.41
C PRO A 185 -0.73 -1.45 -9.90
N THR A 186 0.38 -1.93 -10.44
CA THR A 186 0.77 -1.81 -11.85
C THR A 186 0.40 -3.04 -12.68
N ALA A 187 -0.10 -4.12 -12.04
CA ALA A 187 -0.45 -5.34 -12.75
C ALA A 187 -1.49 -5.08 -13.86
N GLY A 188 -1.17 -5.53 -15.08
CA GLY A 188 -2.04 -5.41 -16.25
C GLY A 188 -2.00 -4.04 -16.94
N LEU A 189 -1.10 -3.16 -16.54
CA LEU A 189 -0.79 -1.91 -17.25
C LEU A 189 0.33 -2.15 -18.28
N ASP A 190 0.31 -1.37 -19.35
CA ASP A 190 1.47 -1.25 -20.23
C ASP A 190 2.61 -0.48 -19.51
N PRO A 191 3.85 -0.54 -20.02
CA PRO A 191 4.99 0.10 -19.36
C PRO A 191 4.80 1.60 -19.09
N GLN A 192 4.30 2.35 -20.07
CA GLN A 192 4.08 3.78 -19.93
C GLN A 192 3.04 4.08 -18.85
N ALA A 193 1.90 3.38 -18.86
CA ALA A 193 0.85 3.54 -17.87
C ALA A 193 1.33 3.12 -16.47
N SER A 194 2.26 2.16 -16.38
CA SER A 194 2.89 1.76 -15.11
C SER A 194 3.76 2.89 -14.55
N ASP A 195 4.61 3.50 -15.38
CA ASP A 195 5.47 4.62 -14.99
C ASP A 195 4.64 5.82 -14.53
N GLU A 196 3.59 6.19 -15.30
CA GLU A 196 2.66 7.25 -14.91
C GLU A 196 1.94 6.96 -13.59
N PHE A 197 1.60 5.70 -13.33
CA PHE A 197 0.96 5.28 -12.09
C PHE A 197 1.92 5.35 -10.90
N VAL A 198 3.17 4.96 -11.08
CA VAL A 198 4.25 5.09 -10.09
C VAL A 198 4.47 6.55 -9.72
N GLU A 199 4.54 7.45 -10.70
CA GLU A 199 4.67 8.88 -10.48
C GLU A 199 3.47 9.47 -9.71
N LEU A 200 2.25 9.05 -10.08
CA LEU A 200 1.03 9.43 -9.37
C LEU A 200 1.09 9.03 -7.89
N VAL A 201 1.42 7.78 -7.58
CA VAL A 201 1.52 7.28 -6.19
C VAL A 201 2.59 8.06 -5.41
N SER A 202 3.77 8.29 -6.03
CA SER A 202 4.85 9.07 -5.43
C SER A 202 4.43 10.51 -5.12
N THR A 203 3.67 11.14 -6.03
CA THR A 203 3.16 12.50 -5.87
C THR A 203 2.12 12.57 -4.75
N LEU A 204 1.15 11.64 -4.72
CA LEU A 204 0.14 11.56 -3.67
C LEU A 204 0.77 11.28 -2.30
N HIS A 205 1.75 10.38 -2.24
CA HIS A 205 2.48 10.08 -1.00
C HIS A 205 3.11 11.34 -0.41
N ARG A 206 3.83 12.13 -1.22
CA ARG A 206 4.48 13.36 -0.78
C ARG A 206 3.50 14.48 -0.44
N ALA A 207 2.45 14.65 -1.25
CA ALA A 207 1.48 15.74 -1.08
C ALA A 207 0.57 15.53 0.12
N LEU A 208 0.19 14.28 0.41
CA LEU A 208 -0.76 13.92 1.47
C LEU A 208 -0.09 13.37 2.73
N GLY A 209 1.23 13.15 2.73
CA GLY A 209 1.94 12.53 3.86
C GLY A 209 1.51 11.08 4.12
N LEU A 210 1.12 10.33 3.07
CA LEU A 210 0.60 8.98 3.20
C LEU A 210 1.65 8.01 3.72
N THR A 211 1.22 7.05 4.52
CA THR A 211 1.94 5.79 4.70
C THR A 211 1.43 4.81 3.67
N VAL A 212 2.30 4.09 2.97
CA VAL A 212 1.89 3.16 1.91
C VAL A 212 2.40 1.76 2.19
N VAL A 213 1.52 0.78 2.12
CA VAL A 213 1.87 -0.65 2.10
C VAL A 213 1.48 -1.23 0.76
N MET A 214 2.45 -1.72 0.02
CA MET A 214 2.25 -2.26 -1.32
C MET A 214 2.60 -3.74 -1.35
N VAL A 215 1.73 -4.55 -1.94
CA VAL A 215 2.06 -5.92 -2.35
C VAL A 215 2.32 -5.90 -3.84
N THR A 216 3.50 -6.32 -4.27
CA THR A 216 3.83 -6.42 -5.68
C THR A 216 4.84 -7.51 -5.96
N HIS A 217 4.81 -8.05 -7.16
CA HIS A 217 5.86 -8.90 -7.73
C HIS A 217 6.65 -8.16 -8.83
N ASP A 218 6.25 -6.94 -9.15
CA ASP A 218 6.93 -6.07 -10.10
C ASP A 218 8.11 -5.37 -9.42
N LEU A 219 9.31 -5.75 -9.84
CA LEU A 219 10.57 -5.25 -9.29
C LEU A 219 10.81 -3.78 -9.62
N ASP A 220 10.41 -3.32 -10.80
CA ASP A 220 10.62 -1.95 -11.23
C ASP A 220 9.76 -1.00 -10.39
N THR A 221 8.47 -1.30 -10.20
CA THR A 221 7.57 -0.57 -9.30
C THR A 221 8.07 -0.58 -7.86
N MET A 222 8.54 -1.74 -7.37
CA MET A 222 9.08 -1.86 -6.02
C MET A 222 10.30 -0.96 -5.82
N VAL A 223 11.28 -1.02 -6.73
CA VAL A 223 12.52 -0.22 -6.64
C VAL A 223 12.23 1.27 -6.73
N ALA A 224 11.28 1.68 -7.60
CA ALA A 224 10.94 3.07 -7.81
C ALA A 224 10.21 3.73 -6.61
N LEU A 225 9.34 2.99 -5.92
CA LEU A 225 8.51 3.55 -4.86
C LEU A 225 9.00 3.28 -3.45
N SER A 226 9.62 2.10 -3.19
CA SER A 226 9.80 1.64 -1.82
C SER A 226 10.91 2.39 -1.08
N THR A 227 10.58 2.84 0.13
CA THR A 227 11.57 3.23 1.13
C THR A 227 12.16 2.02 1.83
N ARG A 228 11.33 0.98 2.05
CA ARG A 228 11.71 -0.32 2.63
C ARG A 228 11.01 -1.46 1.92
N VAL A 229 11.62 -2.63 1.94
CA VAL A 229 11.05 -3.88 1.41
C VAL A 229 11.00 -4.91 2.52
N ALA A 230 9.82 -5.50 2.73
CA ALA A 230 9.59 -6.63 3.62
C ALA A 230 9.55 -7.92 2.80
N VAL A 231 10.54 -8.77 2.97
CA VAL A 231 10.63 -10.06 2.26
C VAL A 231 9.95 -11.15 3.09
N LEU A 232 8.84 -11.67 2.56
CA LEU A 232 8.04 -12.72 3.20
C LEU A 232 8.40 -14.10 2.61
N ALA A 233 9.13 -14.88 3.38
CA ALA A 233 9.47 -16.27 3.07
C ALA A 233 9.56 -17.09 4.37
N ASP A 234 9.60 -18.42 4.29
CA ASP A 234 9.65 -19.32 5.43
C ASP A 234 8.59 -19.02 6.51
N ARG A 235 7.40 -18.58 6.06
CA ARG A 235 6.24 -18.23 6.91
C ARG A 235 6.45 -17.01 7.82
N LYS A 236 7.49 -16.23 7.62
CA LYS A 236 7.85 -15.04 8.41
C LYS A 236 8.37 -13.91 7.51
N VAL A 237 8.49 -12.72 8.05
CA VAL A 237 9.27 -11.65 7.42
C VAL A 237 10.75 -11.92 7.74
N LEU A 238 11.53 -12.24 6.70
CA LEU A 238 12.96 -12.50 6.82
C LEU A 238 13.74 -11.22 7.10
N VAL A 239 13.37 -10.17 6.38
CA VAL A 239 13.99 -8.85 6.46
C VAL A 239 12.96 -7.78 6.11
N ALA A 240 13.03 -6.64 6.78
CA ALA A 240 12.30 -5.42 6.42
C ALA A 240 13.28 -4.25 6.50
N ALA A 241 13.86 -3.88 5.36
CA ALA A 241 14.97 -2.94 5.25
C ALA A 241 14.93 -2.18 3.91
N PRO A 242 15.71 -1.11 3.71
CA PRO A 242 15.95 -0.56 2.39
C PRO A 242 16.31 -1.64 1.38
N VAL A 243 15.94 -1.43 0.10
CA VAL A 243 16.11 -2.44 -0.96
C VAL A 243 17.56 -2.93 -1.05
N GLU A 244 18.51 -2.01 -0.93
CA GLU A 244 19.95 -2.28 -0.99
C GLU A 244 20.43 -3.19 0.14
N GLU A 245 19.88 -3.07 1.33
CA GLU A 245 20.20 -3.92 2.46
C GLU A 245 19.48 -5.28 2.34
N ALA A 246 18.21 -5.27 1.95
CA ALA A 246 17.42 -6.48 1.76
C ALA A 246 18.03 -7.40 0.71
N ALA A 247 18.59 -6.86 -0.38
CA ALA A 247 19.26 -7.60 -1.44
C ALA A 247 20.55 -8.29 -0.97
N GLY A 248 21.14 -7.84 0.15
CA GLY A 248 22.37 -8.41 0.72
C GLY A 248 22.13 -9.58 1.68
N VAL A 249 20.89 -9.89 2.03
CA VAL A 249 20.60 -10.98 2.98
C VAL A 249 20.81 -12.34 2.33
N ASP A 250 21.58 -13.18 3.01
CA ASP A 250 21.91 -14.52 2.54
C ASP A 250 20.72 -15.49 2.72
N HIS A 251 19.88 -15.56 1.68
CA HIS A 251 18.72 -16.45 1.63
C HIS A 251 18.42 -16.87 0.19
N PRO A 252 18.10 -18.16 -0.11
CA PRO A 252 17.86 -18.64 -1.47
C PRO A 252 16.82 -17.80 -2.24
N PHE A 253 15.69 -17.51 -1.63
CA PHE A 253 14.65 -16.67 -2.24
C PHE A 253 15.15 -15.26 -2.55
N ILE A 254 15.92 -14.63 -1.65
CA ILE A 254 16.46 -13.27 -1.81
C ILE A 254 17.46 -13.24 -2.96
N ARG A 255 18.35 -14.23 -3.03
CA ARG A 255 19.29 -14.38 -4.16
C ARG A 255 18.57 -14.48 -5.49
N GLU A 256 17.59 -15.38 -5.59
CA GLU A 256 16.80 -15.55 -6.82
C GLU A 256 16.03 -14.26 -7.19
N TYR A 257 15.36 -13.65 -6.21
CA TYR A 257 14.50 -12.50 -6.44
C TYR A 257 15.27 -11.23 -6.82
N PHE A 258 16.33 -10.89 -6.08
CA PHE A 258 17.10 -9.65 -6.30
C PHE A 258 18.32 -9.84 -7.20
N LEU A 259 19.01 -10.98 -7.14
CA LEU A 259 20.23 -11.22 -7.88
C LEU A 259 20.01 -12.02 -9.16
N GLY A 260 18.80 -12.49 -9.43
CA GLY A 260 18.40 -12.99 -10.76
C GLY A 260 18.42 -11.88 -11.82
N LEU A 261 18.34 -12.25 -13.08
CA LEU A 261 18.45 -11.33 -14.23
C LEU A 261 17.54 -10.10 -14.12
N ARG A 262 16.27 -10.32 -13.78
CA ARG A 262 15.27 -9.23 -13.62
C ARG A 262 15.58 -8.35 -12.40
N GLY A 263 15.96 -8.95 -11.27
CA GLY A 263 16.30 -8.24 -10.05
C GLY A 263 17.50 -7.31 -10.25
N ARG A 264 18.58 -7.81 -10.82
CA ARG A 264 19.77 -6.99 -11.12
C ARG A 264 19.43 -5.81 -12.04
N ARG A 265 18.62 -6.03 -13.08
CA ARG A 265 18.18 -4.97 -13.99
C ARG A 265 17.39 -3.88 -13.23
N ALA A 266 16.42 -4.26 -12.39
CA ALA A 266 15.66 -3.32 -11.60
C ALA A 266 16.54 -2.54 -10.61
N LEU A 267 17.48 -3.21 -9.93
CA LEU A 267 18.41 -2.58 -9.01
C LEU A 267 19.35 -1.56 -9.67
N GLN A 268 19.65 -1.72 -10.98
CA GLN A 268 20.42 -0.73 -11.75
C GLN A 268 19.68 0.61 -11.92
N ALA A 269 18.35 0.63 -11.80
CA ALA A 269 17.54 1.83 -11.86
C ALA A 269 17.60 2.67 -10.55
N LEU A 270 18.19 2.13 -9.47
CA LEU A 270 18.40 2.87 -8.23
C LEU A 270 19.28 4.10 -8.46
N PRO A 271 19.04 5.21 -7.74
CA PRO A 271 19.93 6.37 -7.73
C PRO A 271 21.38 5.95 -7.39
N PRO A 272 22.40 6.64 -7.92
CA PRO A 272 23.83 6.29 -7.69
C PRO A 272 24.19 6.09 -6.22
N GLU A 273 23.67 6.93 -5.33
CA GLU A 273 23.93 6.88 -3.89
C GLU A 273 23.37 5.60 -3.23
N ARG A 274 22.20 5.13 -3.67
CA ARG A 274 21.60 3.88 -3.20
C ARG A 274 22.27 2.68 -3.86
N ARG A 275 22.60 2.79 -5.15
CA ARG A 275 23.27 1.73 -5.90
C ARG A 275 24.66 1.42 -5.31
N ALA A 276 25.38 2.42 -4.82
CA ALA A 276 26.68 2.22 -4.16
C ALA A 276 26.61 1.37 -2.88
N LYS A 277 25.42 1.20 -2.30
CA LYS A 277 25.20 0.37 -1.09
C LYS A 277 24.77 -1.07 -1.42
N LEU A 278 24.59 -1.40 -2.70
CA LEU A 278 24.23 -2.75 -3.11
C LEU A 278 25.37 -3.74 -2.81
N PRO A 279 25.03 -5.01 -2.52
CA PRO A 279 26.03 -6.05 -2.40
C PRO A 279 26.76 -6.26 -3.74
N PRO A 280 28.06 -6.61 -3.72
CA PRO A 280 28.85 -6.80 -4.94
C PRO A 280 28.17 -7.72 -5.99
N ALA A 281 27.56 -8.80 -5.52
CA ALA A 281 26.83 -9.75 -6.37
C ALA A 281 25.64 -9.12 -7.15
N ALA A 282 25.08 -8.01 -6.68
CA ALA A 282 24.01 -7.29 -7.39
C ALA A 282 24.55 -6.36 -8.50
N LEU A 283 25.84 -6.02 -8.43
CA LEU A 283 26.52 -5.12 -9.39
C LEU A 283 27.19 -5.87 -10.53
N GLU A 284 27.38 -7.18 -10.41
CA GLU A 284 27.93 -8.01 -11.49
C GLU A 284 27.03 -7.99 -12.71
N PRO A 285 27.58 -7.84 -13.92
CA PRO A 285 26.79 -7.96 -15.13
C PRO A 285 26.12 -9.34 -15.17
N ALA A 286 24.87 -9.39 -15.59
CA ALA A 286 24.15 -10.65 -15.77
C ALA A 286 24.91 -11.48 -16.80
N SER A 287 25.67 -12.48 -16.35
CA SER A 287 26.38 -13.40 -17.23
C SER A 287 25.37 -14.02 -18.18
N SER A 288 25.65 -13.96 -19.47
CA SER A 288 24.84 -14.55 -20.52
C SER A 288 25.07 -16.07 -20.60
N GLU A 289 25.07 -16.75 -19.48
CA GLU A 289 25.07 -18.20 -19.43
C GLU A 289 23.62 -18.70 -19.52
N LEU A 290 23.13 -18.78 -20.75
CA LEU A 290 22.11 -19.76 -21.09
C LEU A 290 22.82 -21.14 -21.06
N PRO A 291 22.41 -22.08 -20.20
CA PRO A 291 22.83 -23.46 -20.39
C PRO A 291 22.25 -23.96 -21.70
N LEU A 292 23.12 -24.47 -22.54
CA LEU A 292 22.81 -25.19 -23.80
C LEU A 292 21.92 -26.42 -23.53
#